data_8b2bd1485c0469a0525cc639c83eced3
#
_entry.id   8b2bd1485c0469a0525cc639c83eced3
#
_cell.length_a   1.000
_cell.length_b   1.000
_cell.length_c   1.000
_cell.angle_alpha   90.00
_cell.angle_beta   90.00
_cell.angle_gamma   90.00
#
_symmetry.space_group_name_H-M   'P 1'
#
loop_
_entity.id
_entity.type
_entity.pdbx_description
1 polymer ?
#
loop_
_entity_poly.entity_id
_entity_poly.type
_entity_poly.pdbx_seq_one_letter_code
_entity_poly.pdbx_strand_id
1 'polypeptide(L)'
;MASAGAGYIEPTGIPVIILKEGSSRTVGRDALRVNMMAAIAVAEMLRTTYGPRGMDKMLVDSLGDITITNDGATILDKMDLQHPAAKMLVQIAKGQDEEVGDGTKTAVIFAGELLKQSEELLLKEIHPTTIVSGYKKALELAIDYLYKIAEPIDITNKELLREVAKTALTSKAVHGARDHIAEISVEAVTTVAENRDGRWYVDLDNIQVVKKHGGSLLDTKLVKGVILDKEVVHPAMPRRVVGARIALLDAPLEIEKPEIDAEIRISDPTYMRKFLEEEENILSKYVDKIASVGANVVVCQKGIDDV
;
A
#
# COMPACT_ATOMS: atom_id res chain seq x y z
N MET A 1 12.94 -39.54 12.74
CA MET A 1 13.09 -38.07 12.77
C MET A 1 13.68 -37.71 14.09
N ALA A 2 14.99 -37.49 14.16
CA ALA A 2 15.67 -37.15 15.39
C ALA A 2 15.51 -35.62 15.60
N SER A 3 14.82 -35.22 16.66
CA SER A 3 14.82 -33.86 17.17
C SER A 3 16.25 -33.54 17.60
N ALA A 4 16.97 -32.72 16.83
CA ALA A 4 18.27 -32.21 17.23
C ALA A 4 18.02 -31.27 18.42
N GLY A 5 18.35 -31.79 19.60
CA GLY A 5 18.17 -31.11 20.86
C GLY A 5 18.95 -29.79 20.96
N ALA A 6 18.43 -28.89 21.78
CA ALA A 6 19.10 -27.69 22.21
C ALA A 6 20.55 -27.99 22.65
N GLY A 7 21.50 -27.21 22.10
CA GLY A 7 22.90 -27.39 22.47
C GLY A 7 23.12 -27.03 23.95
N TYR A 8 23.64 -27.95 24.70
CA TYR A 8 24.04 -27.75 26.10
C TYR A 8 25.54 -27.46 26.18
N ILE A 9 25.92 -26.46 26.96
CA ILE A 9 27.30 -26.23 27.37
C ILE A 9 27.32 -26.53 28.88
N GLU A 10 28.05 -27.56 29.28
CA GLU A 10 28.30 -27.90 30.72
C GLU A 10 29.64 -27.38 31.19
N PRO A 11 29.74 -26.27 31.93
CA PRO A 11 30.94 -26.00 32.76
C PRO A 11 30.76 -26.35 34.24
N THR A 12 29.54 -26.52 34.75
CA THR A 12 29.31 -26.67 36.21
C THR A 12 28.17 -27.62 36.58
N GLY A 13 27.82 -28.57 35.71
CA GLY A 13 26.76 -29.56 36.02
C GLY A 13 25.34 -29.01 35.97
N ILE A 14 25.14 -27.74 35.62
CA ILE A 14 23.82 -27.15 35.41
C ILE A 14 23.63 -26.95 33.89
N PRO A 15 22.64 -27.59 33.28
CA PRO A 15 22.39 -27.40 31.85
C PRO A 15 21.96 -25.96 31.58
N VAL A 16 22.73 -25.24 30.77
CA VAL A 16 22.35 -23.88 30.30
C VAL A 16 21.65 -23.99 28.98
N ILE A 17 20.36 -23.67 28.95
CA ILE A 17 19.56 -23.61 27.72
C ILE A 17 19.86 -22.26 27.03
N ILE A 18 20.62 -22.29 25.95
CA ILE A 18 21.00 -21.10 25.16
C ILE A 18 19.88 -20.67 24.20
N LEU A 19 19.02 -21.59 23.79
CA LEU A 19 17.92 -21.32 22.85
C LEU A 19 16.59 -21.30 23.60
N LYS A 20 15.71 -20.40 23.20
CA LYS A 20 14.33 -20.34 23.70
C LYS A 20 13.62 -21.66 23.40
N GLU A 21 12.76 -22.11 24.33
CA GLU A 21 11.91 -23.28 24.14
C GLU A 21 11.11 -23.20 22.84
N GLY A 22 11.08 -24.27 22.05
CA GLY A 22 10.48 -24.29 20.72
C GLY A 22 11.38 -23.83 19.57
N SER A 23 12.63 -23.39 19.86
CA SER A 23 13.59 -23.05 18.80
C SER A 23 14.22 -24.31 18.21
N SER A 24 14.33 -24.35 16.87
CA SER A 24 15.08 -25.39 16.14
C SER A 24 16.35 -24.80 15.56
N ARG A 25 17.43 -25.57 15.56
CA ARG A 25 18.70 -25.21 14.94
C ARG A 25 19.06 -26.18 13.85
N THR A 26 19.22 -25.67 12.63
CA THR A 26 19.77 -26.40 11.49
C THR A 26 21.15 -25.83 11.13
N VAL A 27 22.11 -26.66 10.78
CA VAL A 27 23.49 -26.24 10.52
C VAL A 27 24.03 -26.82 9.21
N GLY A 28 25.04 -26.16 8.63
CA GLY A 28 25.78 -26.65 7.49
C GLY A 28 24.93 -26.77 6.20
N ARG A 29 25.15 -27.84 5.46
CA ARG A 29 24.47 -28.09 4.17
C ARG A 29 22.97 -28.27 4.34
N ASP A 30 22.48 -28.83 5.43
CA ASP A 30 21.05 -29.01 5.67
C ASP A 30 20.34 -27.68 5.88
N ALA A 31 20.94 -26.74 6.60
CA ALA A 31 20.41 -25.38 6.74
C ALA A 31 20.29 -24.68 5.38
N LEU A 32 21.33 -24.77 4.56
CA LEU A 32 21.33 -24.21 3.22
C LEU A 32 20.20 -24.79 2.35
N ARG A 33 20.06 -26.11 2.36
CA ARG A 33 19.04 -26.82 1.58
C ARG A 33 17.63 -26.47 2.04
N VAL A 34 17.36 -26.45 3.35
CA VAL A 34 16.05 -26.09 3.89
C VAL A 34 15.66 -24.64 3.53
N ASN A 35 16.60 -23.69 3.63
CA ASN A 35 16.39 -22.30 3.22
C ASN A 35 16.04 -22.18 1.74
N MET A 36 16.78 -22.88 0.88
CA MET A 36 16.53 -22.87 -0.57
C MET A 36 15.18 -23.49 -0.91
N MET A 37 14.86 -24.66 -0.33
CA MET A 37 13.58 -25.32 -0.55
C MET A 37 12.39 -24.44 -0.13
N ALA A 38 12.48 -23.75 1.00
CA ALA A 38 11.43 -22.84 1.45
C ALA A 38 11.22 -21.67 0.47
N ALA A 39 12.31 -21.08 -0.03
CA ALA A 39 12.25 -20.00 -1.01
C ALA A 39 11.70 -20.49 -2.37
N ILE A 40 12.17 -21.62 -2.86
CA ILE A 40 11.68 -22.23 -4.11
C ILE A 40 10.19 -22.56 -4.01
N ALA A 41 9.72 -23.08 -2.87
CA ALA A 41 8.31 -23.40 -2.67
C ALA A 41 7.42 -22.14 -2.75
N VAL A 42 7.86 -21.00 -2.21
CA VAL A 42 7.15 -19.72 -2.33
C VAL A 42 7.08 -19.26 -3.79
N ALA A 43 8.20 -19.36 -4.53
CA ALA A 43 8.23 -19.00 -5.95
C ALA A 43 7.29 -19.90 -6.79
N GLU A 44 7.26 -21.21 -6.53
CA GLU A 44 6.37 -22.13 -7.22
C GLU A 44 4.89 -21.87 -6.93
N MET A 45 4.55 -21.44 -5.70
CA MET A 45 3.18 -21.04 -5.37
C MET A 45 2.70 -19.83 -6.20
N LEU A 46 3.59 -18.90 -6.54
CA LEU A 46 3.24 -17.74 -7.36
C LEU A 46 3.21 -18.04 -8.87
N ARG A 47 3.83 -19.10 -9.32
CA ARG A 47 3.99 -19.42 -10.75
C ARG A 47 2.65 -19.51 -11.49
N THR A 48 1.61 -20.05 -10.86
CA THR A 48 0.27 -20.17 -11.46
C THR A 48 -0.46 -18.84 -11.64
N THR A 49 -0.01 -17.79 -10.96
CA THR A 49 -0.57 -16.43 -11.06
C THR A 49 0.21 -15.54 -12.05
N TYR A 50 1.27 -16.08 -12.65
CA TYR A 50 2.20 -15.30 -13.45
C TYR A 50 1.78 -15.23 -14.93
N GLY A 51 2.01 -14.05 -15.51
CA GLY A 51 1.79 -13.80 -16.93
C GLY A 51 0.33 -13.47 -17.31
N PRO A 52 0.04 -13.27 -18.61
CA PRO A 52 -1.26 -12.80 -19.10
C PRO A 52 -2.40 -13.80 -18.90
N ARG A 53 -2.08 -15.05 -18.65
CA ARG A 53 -3.06 -16.12 -18.33
C ARG A 53 -2.97 -16.58 -16.86
N GLY A 54 -2.34 -15.76 -16.02
CA GLY A 54 -2.26 -16.03 -14.58
C GLY A 54 -3.64 -16.13 -13.95
N MET A 55 -3.80 -17.12 -13.08
CA MET A 55 -5.06 -17.35 -12.35
C MET A 55 -5.04 -16.60 -11.02
N ASP A 56 -6.20 -16.14 -10.58
CA ASP A 56 -6.34 -15.54 -9.25
C ASP A 56 -6.19 -16.62 -8.17
N LYS A 57 -5.71 -16.22 -7.01
CA LYS A 57 -5.71 -17.05 -5.81
C LYS A 57 -6.76 -16.57 -4.82
N MET A 58 -7.42 -17.52 -4.22
CA MET A 58 -8.30 -17.31 -3.09
C MET A 58 -7.53 -17.65 -1.82
N LEU A 59 -7.42 -16.69 -0.94
CA LEU A 59 -6.79 -16.81 0.37
C LEU A 59 -7.87 -16.67 1.43
N VAL A 60 -7.84 -17.53 2.43
CA VAL A 60 -8.75 -17.47 3.59
C VAL A 60 -7.88 -17.35 4.83
N ASP A 61 -8.06 -16.30 5.59
CA ASP A 61 -7.32 -16.08 6.82
C ASP A 61 -7.93 -16.86 8.02
N SER A 62 -7.29 -16.74 9.18
CA SER A 62 -7.73 -17.42 10.41
C SER A 62 -9.08 -16.92 10.95
N LEU A 63 -9.54 -15.74 10.52
CA LEU A 63 -10.84 -15.15 10.90
C LEU A 63 -11.94 -15.52 9.91
N GLY A 64 -11.58 -16.16 8.78
CA GLY A 64 -12.51 -16.54 7.73
C GLY A 64 -12.67 -15.48 6.64
N ASP A 65 -11.89 -14.41 6.67
CA ASP A 65 -11.92 -13.38 5.63
C ASP A 65 -11.33 -13.92 4.33
N ILE A 66 -12.05 -13.71 3.24
CA ILE A 66 -11.69 -14.21 1.91
C ILE A 66 -11.08 -13.07 1.09
N THR A 67 -9.85 -13.27 0.63
CA THR A 67 -9.17 -12.38 -0.31
C THR A 67 -8.95 -13.11 -1.63
N ILE A 68 -9.49 -12.58 -2.73
CA ILE A 68 -9.24 -13.08 -4.08
C ILE A 68 -8.36 -12.07 -4.80
N THR A 69 -7.17 -12.50 -5.18
CA THR A 69 -6.20 -11.61 -5.82
C THR A 69 -5.24 -12.36 -6.74
N ASN A 70 -4.71 -11.65 -7.70
CA ASN A 70 -3.63 -12.10 -8.57
C ASN A 70 -2.31 -11.39 -8.21
N ASP A 71 -2.36 -10.33 -7.42
CA ASP A 71 -1.19 -9.53 -7.09
C ASP A 71 -0.19 -10.27 -6.21
N GLY A 72 1.10 -10.27 -6.61
CA GLY A 72 2.13 -11.05 -5.93
C GLY A 72 2.47 -10.55 -4.54
N ALA A 73 2.55 -9.24 -4.34
CA ALA A 73 2.83 -8.66 -3.03
C ALA A 73 1.67 -8.93 -2.06
N THR A 74 0.43 -8.72 -2.50
CA THR A 74 -0.78 -9.00 -1.71
C THR A 74 -0.88 -10.48 -1.34
N ILE A 75 -0.62 -11.40 -2.29
CA ILE A 75 -0.66 -12.85 -2.01
C ILE A 75 0.34 -13.19 -0.90
N LEU A 76 1.58 -12.73 -1.03
CA LEU A 76 2.64 -13.06 -0.08
C LEU A 76 2.44 -12.41 1.29
N ASP A 77 1.87 -11.21 1.33
CA ASP A 77 1.57 -10.51 2.58
C ASP A 77 0.46 -11.21 3.39
N LYS A 78 -0.57 -11.71 2.70
CA LYS A 78 -1.68 -12.44 3.31
C LYS A 78 -1.35 -13.88 3.68
N MET A 79 -0.23 -14.41 3.20
CA MET A 79 0.23 -15.75 3.57
C MET A 79 0.98 -15.71 4.91
N ASP A 80 0.55 -16.53 5.86
CA ASP A 80 1.28 -16.70 7.15
C ASP A 80 2.52 -17.59 6.96
N LEU A 81 3.58 -16.98 6.42
CA LEU A 81 4.84 -17.66 6.17
C LEU A 81 5.74 -17.61 7.41
N GLN A 82 6.05 -18.78 7.97
CA GLN A 82 6.84 -18.89 9.19
C GLN A 82 8.35 -18.93 8.93
N HIS A 83 8.76 -19.51 7.80
CA HIS A 83 10.17 -19.75 7.51
C HIS A 83 10.92 -18.45 7.17
N PRO A 84 12.11 -18.18 7.76
CA PRO A 84 12.86 -16.94 7.54
C PRO A 84 13.19 -16.66 6.07
N ALA A 85 13.63 -17.67 5.31
CA ALA A 85 13.92 -17.50 3.88
C ALA A 85 12.67 -17.16 3.05
N ALA A 86 11.50 -17.70 3.41
CA ALA A 86 10.23 -17.33 2.80
C ALA A 86 9.86 -15.88 3.10
N LYS A 87 10.06 -15.43 4.35
CA LYS A 87 9.85 -14.03 4.75
C LYS A 87 10.75 -13.05 3.99
N MET A 88 11.97 -13.44 3.66
CA MET A 88 12.85 -12.62 2.81
C MET A 88 12.26 -12.40 1.41
N LEU A 89 11.62 -13.41 0.82
CA LEU A 89 10.94 -13.24 -0.49
C LEU A 89 9.73 -12.32 -0.39
N VAL A 90 8.99 -12.32 0.73
CA VAL A 90 7.93 -11.34 0.98
C VAL A 90 8.50 -9.93 0.97
N GLN A 91 9.64 -9.70 1.64
CA GLN A 91 10.29 -8.39 1.65
C GLN A 91 10.76 -7.95 0.27
N ILE A 92 11.28 -8.88 -0.54
CA ILE A 92 11.64 -8.60 -1.95
C ILE A 92 10.41 -8.17 -2.74
N ALA A 93 9.27 -8.88 -2.58
CA ALA A 93 8.05 -8.52 -3.27
C ALA A 93 7.51 -7.15 -2.84
N LYS A 94 7.53 -6.84 -1.54
CA LYS A 94 7.12 -5.54 -1.01
C LYS A 94 8.02 -4.42 -1.50
N GLY A 95 9.33 -4.58 -1.44
CA GLY A 95 10.27 -3.58 -1.96
C GLY A 95 10.08 -3.32 -3.45
N GLN A 96 9.84 -4.36 -4.26
CA GLN A 96 9.52 -4.21 -5.67
C GLN A 96 8.19 -3.46 -5.89
N ASP A 97 7.19 -3.70 -5.04
CA ASP A 97 5.90 -3.03 -5.12
C ASP A 97 6.01 -1.54 -4.75
N GLU A 98 6.74 -1.23 -3.69
CA GLU A 98 6.98 0.15 -3.24
C GLU A 98 7.78 0.97 -4.24
N GLU A 99 8.80 0.38 -4.88
CA GLU A 99 9.69 1.08 -5.81
C GLU A 99 9.11 1.24 -7.21
N VAL A 100 8.40 0.22 -7.71
CA VAL A 100 7.98 0.14 -9.11
C VAL A 100 6.46 -0.05 -9.27
N GLY A 101 5.78 -0.62 -8.28
CA GLY A 101 4.34 -0.94 -8.33
C GLY A 101 3.99 -2.12 -9.24
N ASP A 102 4.97 -2.77 -9.86
CA ASP A 102 4.77 -3.94 -10.73
C ASP A 102 5.99 -4.87 -10.70
N GLY A 103 5.86 -6.06 -11.28
CA GLY A 103 6.94 -7.04 -11.35
C GLY A 103 7.20 -7.82 -10.06
N THR A 104 6.36 -7.70 -9.05
CA THR A 104 6.49 -8.38 -7.75
C THR A 104 6.63 -9.90 -7.90
N LYS A 105 5.78 -10.51 -8.73
CA LYS A 105 5.83 -11.95 -9.05
C LYS A 105 7.11 -12.31 -9.81
N THR A 106 7.53 -11.47 -10.74
CA THR A 106 8.75 -11.70 -11.54
C THR A 106 9.97 -11.77 -10.63
N ALA A 107 10.12 -10.82 -9.70
CA ALA A 107 11.25 -10.78 -8.77
C ALA A 107 11.33 -12.06 -7.92
N VAL A 108 10.21 -12.52 -7.38
CA VAL A 108 10.17 -13.71 -6.51
C VAL A 108 10.39 -15.01 -7.30
N ILE A 109 9.73 -15.15 -8.45
CA ILE A 109 9.89 -16.34 -9.30
C ILE A 109 11.32 -16.44 -9.84
N PHE A 110 11.89 -15.30 -10.25
CA PHE A 110 13.27 -15.25 -10.71
C PHE A 110 14.27 -15.61 -9.61
N ALA A 111 14.06 -15.09 -8.38
CA ALA A 111 14.86 -15.50 -7.23
C ALA A 111 14.77 -17.01 -6.95
N GLY A 112 13.58 -17.57 -7.04
CA GLY A 112 13.34 -19.01 -6.89
C GLY A 112 14.06 -19.83 -7.96
N GLU A 113 14.03 -19.41 -9.22
CA GLU A 113 14.76 -20.09 -10.32
C GLU A 113 16.28 -20.01 -10.13
N LEU A 114 16.82 -18.86 -9.72
CA LEU A 114 18.26 -18.74 -9.43
C LEU A 114 18.67 -19.70 -8.29
N LEU A 115 17.85 -19.82 -7.25
CA LEU A 115 18.11 -20.76 -6.17
C LEU A 115 18.03 -22.22 -6.63
N LYS A 116 17.07 -22.54 -7.47
CA LYS A 116 16.93 -23.88 -8.07
C LYS A 116 18.15 -24.27 -8.88
N GLN A 117 18.66 -23.36 -9.74
CA GLN A 117 19.89 -23.57 -10.49
C GLN A 117 21.13 -23.65 -9.57
N SER A 118 21.12 -22.93 -8.45
CA SER A 118 22.19 -23.02 -7.44
C SER A 118 22.25 -24.38 -6.78
N GLU A 119 21.11 -25.07 -6.57
CA GLU A 119 21.08 -26.40 -6.00
C GLU A 119 21.88 -27.40 -6.87
N GLU A 120 21.74 -27.34 -8.18
CA GLU A 120 22.50 -28.18 -9.10
C GLU A 120 24.02 -27.93 -9.02
N LEU A 121 24.43 -26.65 -8.84
CA LEU A 121 25.83 -26.30 -8.70
C LEU A 121 26.39 -26.76 -7.35
N LEU A 122 25.61 -26.70 -6.29
CA LEU A 122 25.97 -27.20 -4.96
C LEU A 122 26.15 -28.74 -4.97
N LEU A 123 25.32 -29.46 -5.72
CA LEU A 123 25.47 -30.90 -5.92
C LEU A 123 26.77 -31.27 -6.65
N LYS A 124 27.26 -30.35 -7.50
CA LYS A 124 28.60 -30.46 -8.15
C LYS A 124 29.73 -29.98 -7.26
N GLU A 125 29.48 -29.79 -5.97
CA GLU A 125 30.44 -29.34 -4.95
C GLU A 125 31.05 -27.94 -5.19
N ILE A 126 30.39 -27.10 -6.00
CA ILE A 126 30.79 -25.69 -6.15
C ILE A 126 30.45 -24.94 -4.88
N HIS A 127 31.44 -24.21 -4.35
CA HIS A 127 31.26 -23.49 -3.09
C HIS A 127 30.24 -22.35 -3.23
N PRO A 128 29.33 -22.13 -2.24
CA PRO A 128 28.30 -21.10 -2.29
C PRO A 128 28.81 -19.69 -2.60
N THR A 129 29.98 -19.31 -2.08
CA THR A 129 30.58 -17.99 -2.34
C THR A 129 30.96 -17.80 -3.81
N THR A 130 31.39 -18.88 -4.51
CA THR A 130 31.67 -18.86 -5.94
C THR A 130 30.40 -18.62 -6.74
N ILE A 131 29.30 -19.29 -6.39
CA ILE A 131 27.99 -19.11 -7.02
C ILE A 131 27.51 -17.66 -6.85
N VAL A 132 27.58 -17.11 -5.62
CA VAL A 132 27.22 -15.73 -5.33
C VAL A 132 28.07 -14.74 -6.12
N SER A 133 29.40 -14.98 -6.23
CA SER A 133 30.29 -14.15 -7.05
C SER A 133 29.93 -14.19 -8.54
N GLY A 134 29.53 -15.37 -9.03
CA GLY A 134 29.03 -15.52 -10.40
C GLY A 134 27.76 -14.72 -10.66
N TYR A 135 26.78 -14.78 -9.73
CA TYR A 135 25.53 -14.01 -9.84
C TYR A 135 25.75 -12.49 -9.77
N LYS A 136 26.68 -12.01 -8.93
CA LYS A 136 27.03 -10.58 -8.91
C LYS A 136 27.59 -10.09 -10.24
N LYS A 137 28.51 -10.83 -10.86
CA LYS A 137 29.04 -10.50 -12.19
C LYS A 137 27.95 -10.54 -13.27
N ALA A 138 27.09 -11.55 -13.22
CA ALA A 138 25.97 -11.67 -14.15
C ALA A 138 24.98 -10.49 -14.00
N LEU A 139 24.72 -10.03 -12.76
CA LEU A 139 23.88 -8.87 -12.49
C LEU A 139 24.41 -7.60 -13.15
N GLU A 140 25.70 -7.30 -12.99
CA GLU A 140 26.34 -6.13 -13.61
C GLU A 140 26.17 -6.15 -15.15
N LEU A 141 26.47 -7.30 -15.77
CA LEU A 141 26.29 -7.47 -17.21
C LEU A 141 24.83 -7.37 -17.65
N ALA A 142 23.90 -7.92 -16.87
CA ALA A 142 22.48 -7.87 -17.17
C ALA A 142 21.93 -6.44 -17.11
N ILE A 143 22.33 -5.66 -16.10
CA ILE A 143 21.94 -4.25 -15.97
C ILE A 143 22.45 -3.44 -17.16
N ASP A 144 23.73 -3.58 -17.52
CA ASP A 144 24.32 -2.89 -18.67
C ASP A 144 23.60 -3.24 -19.98
N TYR A 145 23.22 -4.50 -20.13
CA TYR A 145 22.49 -4.95 -21.31
C TYR A 145 21.06 -4.41 -21.34
N LEU A 146 20.36 -4.40 -20.21
CA LEU A 146 19.01 -3.85 -20.08
C LEU A 146 18.97 -2.38 -20.46
N TYR A 147 19.94 -1.58 -20.01
CA TYR A 147 20.03 -0.17 -20.43
C TYR A 147 20.26 0.01 -21.93
N LYS A 148 21.00 -0.91 -22.58
CA LYS A 148 21.23 -0.85 -24.04
C LYS A 148 20.02 -1.19 -24.88
N ILE A 149 19.14 -2.08 -24.37
CA ILE A 149 17.93 -2.48 -25.10
C ILE A 149 16.69 -1.70 -24.67
N ALA A 150 16.75 -0.94 -23.58
CA ALA A 150 15.62 -0.12 -23.11
C ALA A 150 15.33 1.00 -24.11
N GLU A 151 14.05 1.13 -24.46
CA GLU A 151 13.58 2.25 -25.26
C GLU A 151 13.19 3.41 -24.35
N PRO A 152 13.72 4.63 -24.58
CA PRO A 152 13.37 5.78 -23.78
C PRO A 152 11.92 6.22 -24.08
N ILE A 153 11.16 6.46 -23.02
CA ILE A 153 9.80 6.95 -23.13
C ILE A 153 9.75 8.40 -22.67
N ASP A 154 9.19 9.27 -23.50
CA ASP A 154 8.86 10.63 -23.11
C ASP A 154 7.43 10.69 -22.53
N ILE A 155 7.25 11.47 -21.46
CA ILE A 155 5.94 11.63 -20.80
C ILE A 155 4.88 12.26 -21.71
N THR A 156 5.29 12.95 -22.77
CA THR A 156 4.42 13.53 -23.77
C THR A 156 3.84 12.48 -24.71
N ASN A 157 4.47 11.32 -24.83
CA ASN A 157 3.99 10.20 -25.65
C ASN A 157 2.94 9.37 -24.90
N LYS A 158 1.73 9.93 -24.80
CA LYS A 158 0.62 9.29 -24.08
C LYS A 158 0.19 7.95 -24.68
N GLU A 159 0.40 7.72 -25.96
CA GLU A 159 0.05 6.46 -26.61
C GLU A 159 0.94 5.32 -26.08
N LEU A 160 2.26 5.54 -26.05
CA LEU A 160 3.19 4.56 -25.53
C LEU A 160 3.00 4.33 -24.02
N LEU A 161 2.73 5.39 -23.25
CA LEU A 161 2.39 5.28 -21.83
C LEU A 161 1.13 4.45 -21.61
N ARG A 162 0.10 4.58 -22.47
CA ARG A 162 -1.10 3.73 -22.39
C ARG A 162 -0.79 2.26 -22.65
N GLU A 163 0.06 1.94 -23.61
CA GLU A 163 0.46 0.56 -23.87
C GLU A 163 1.24 -0.05 -22.70
N VAL A 164 2.11 0.73 -22.04
CA VAL A 164 2.78 0.30 -20.79
C VAL A 164 1.75 0.04 -19.70
N ALA A 165 0.81 0.96 -19.47
CA ALA A 165 -0.25 0.79 -18.48
C ALA A 165 -1.15 -0.43 -18.80
N LYS A 166 -1.53 -0.65 -20.05
CA LYS A 166 -2.27 -1.84 -20.50
C LYS A 166 -1.51 -3.12 -20.21
N THR A 167 -0.21 -3.11 -20.43
CA THR A 167 0.65 -4.27 -20.15
C THR A 167 0.63 -4.61 -18.65
N ALA A 168 0.80 -3.63 -17.79
CA ALA A 168 0.72 -3.80 -16.34
C ALA A 168 -0.66 -4.30 -15.86
N LEU A 169 -1.74 -3.88 -16.53
CA LEU A 169 -3.12 -4.27 -16.22
C LEU A 169 -3.53 -5.63 -16.79
N THR A 170 -2.74 -6.23 -17.69
CA THR A 170 -3.14 -7.43 -18.44
C THR A 170 -3.44 -8.63 -17.54
N SER A 171 -2.76 -8.78 -16.41
CA SER A 171 -2.98 -9.86 -15.44
C SER A 171 -3.83 -9.45 -14.24
N LYS A 172 -4.41 -8.27 -14.22
CA LYS A 172 -5.21 -7.75 -13.10
C LYS A 172 -6.71 -7.98 -13.34
N ALA A 173 -7.52 -7.95 -12.28
CA ALA A 173 -8.96 -8.19 -12.31
C ALA A 173 -9.78 -7.04 -12.94
N VAL A 174 -9.27 -6.43 -14.00
CA VAL A 174 -9.88 -5.29 -14.70
C VAL A 174 -10.27 -5.60 -16.15
N HIS A 175 -10.46 -6.87 -16.46
CA HIS A 175 -10.58 -7.39 -17.85
C HIS A 175 -11.46 -6.58 -18.80
N GLY A 176 -12.64 -6.16 -18.37
CA GLY A 176 -13.57 -5.40 -19.22
C GLY A 176 -13.28 -3.90 -19.30
N ALA A 177 -12.46 -3.36 -18.39
CA ALA A 177 -12.19 -1.93 -18.23
C ALA A 177 -10.73 -1.56 -18.46
N ARG A 178 -9.89 -2.49 -18.93
CA ARG A 178 -8.43 -2.32 -19.04
C ARG A 178 -8.04 -1.05 -19.79
N ASP A 179 -8.61 -0.82 -20.97
CA ASP A 179 -8.26 0.34 -21.79
C ASP A 179 -8.69 1.65 -21.13
N HIS A 180 -9.87 1.65 -20.51
CA HIS A 180 -10.41 2.79 -19.78
C HIS A 180 -9.56 3.15 -18.54
N ILE A 181 -9.21 2.15 -17.74
CA ILE A 181 -8.37 2.36 -16.54
C ILE A 181 -6.96 2.79 -16.95
N ALA A 182 -6.37 2.21 -18.01
CA ALA A 182 -5.07 2.62 -18.53
C ALA A 182 -5.08 4.10 -18.96
N GLU A 183 -6.12 4.55 -19.64
CA GLU A 183 -6.25 5.95 -20.05
C GLU A 183 -6.34 6.89 -18.86
N ILE A 184 -7.20 6.58 -17.89
CA ILE A 184 -7.34 7.37 -16.66
C ILE A 184 -6.02 7.41 -15.88
N SER A 185 -5.32 6.28 -15.75
CA SER A 185 -4.03 6.21 -15.05
C SER A 185 -2.97 7.09 -15.70
N VAL A 186 -2.86 7.03 -17.02
CA VAL A 186 -1.92 7.89 -17.77
C VAL A 186 -2.28 9.37 -17.62
N GLU A 187 -3.57 9.70 -17.69
CA GLU A 187 -4.01 11.09 -17.51
C GLU A 187 -3.74 11.59 -16.08
N ALA A 188 -3.98 10.76 -15.06
CA ALA A 188 -3.69 11.10 -13.67
C ALA A 188 -2.19 11.37 -13.46
N VAL A 189 -1.33 10.43 -13.88
CA VAL A 189 0.13 10.55 -13.76
C VAL A 189 0.66 11.77 -14.50
N THR A 190 0.21 12.00 -15.73
CA THR A 190 0.66 13.16 -16.52
C THR A 190 0.16 14.49 -15.97
N THR A 191 -0.93 14.49 -15.20
CA THR A 191 -1.47 15.72 -14.57
C THR A 191 -0.63 16.17 -13.39
N VAL A 192 -0.06 15.24 -12.61
CA VAL A 192 0.77 15.54 -11.45
C VAL A 192 2.26 15.55 -11.75
N ALA A 193 2.66 15.25 -12.98
CA ALA A 193 4.05 15.22 -13.39
C ALA A 193 4.65 16.63 -13.44
N GLU A 194 5.80 16.80 -12.78
CA GLU A 194 6.56 18.03 -12.74
C GLU A 194 7.90 17.88 -13.46
N ASN A 195 8.28 18.86 -14.25
CA ASN A 195 9.62 18.88 -14.83
C ASN A 195 10.56 19.63 -13.87
N ARG A 196 11.54 18.91 -13.34
CA ARG A 196 12.59 19.44 -12.47
C ARG A 196 13.94 19.26 -13.15
N ASP A 197 14.58 20.34 -13.55
CA ASP A 197 15.90 20.37 -14.20
C ASP A 197 16.03 19.44 -15.42
N GLY A 198 14.97 19.38 -16.26
CA GLY A 198 14.94 18.56 -17.46
C GLY A 198 14.61 17.06 -17.20
N ARG A 199 14.31 16.70 -15.97
CA ARG A 199 13.81 15.37 -15.59
C ARG A 199 12.37 15.45 -15.11
N TRP A 200 11.54 14.50 -15.57
CA TRP A 200 10.19 14.38 -15.08
C TRP A 200 10.18 13.66 -13.74
N TYR A 201 9.47 14.25 -12.81
CA TYR A 201 9.21 13.70 -11.48
C TYR A 201 7.71 13.55 -11.28
N VAL A 202 7.29 12.41 -10.74
CA VAL A 202 5.90 12.12 -10.42
C VAL A 202 5.82 11.69 -8.96
N ASP A 203 5.07 12.45 -8.19
CA ASP A 203 4.77 12.11 -6.81
C ASP A 203 3.37 11.47 -6.79
N LEU A 204 3.33 10.17 -6.48
CA LEU A 204 2.10 9.40 -6.45
C LEU A 204 1.18 9.78 -5.28
N ASP A 205 1.71 10.38 -4.22
CA ASP A 205 0.92 10.87 -3.08
C ASP A 205 -0.02 12.02 -3.49
N ASN A 206 0.25 12.64 -4.62
CA ASN A 206 -0.65 13.65 -5.23
C ASN A 206 -1.83 13.03 -6.01
N ILE A 207 -1.91 11.70 -6.09
CA ILE A 207 -3.00 10.96 -6.75
C ILE A 207 -3.81 10.19 -5.71
N GLN A 208 -4.99 10.69 -5.38
CA GLN A 208 -5.88 10.00 -4.44
C GLN A 208 -6.82 9.05 -5.19
N VAL A 209 -6.81 7.78 -4.79
CA VAL A 209 -7.74 6.76 -5.31
C VAL A 209 -8.85 6.52 -4.30
N VAL A 210 -10.09 6.89 -4.67
CA VAL A 210 -11.27 6.68 -3.82
C VAL A 210 -12.11 5.53 -4.39
N LYS A 211 -12.41 4.55 -3.55
CA LYS A 211 -13.23 3.38 -3.89
C LYS A 211 -14.66 3.62 -3.43
N LYS A 212 -15.64 3.37 -4.31
CA LYS A 212 -17.06 3.49 -3.97
C LYS A 212 -17.83 2.26 -4.47
N HIS A 213 -18.75 1.76 -3.66
CA HIS A 213 -19.64 0.68 -4.05
C HIS A 213 -20.71 1.14 -5.04
N GLY A 214 -21.11 0.25 -5.92
CA GLY A 214 -22.13 0.47 -6.96
C GLY A 214 -21.51 0.86 -8.30
N GLY A 215 -22.23 0.58 -9.38
CA GLY A 215 -21.75 0.83 -10.73
C GLY A 215 -20.74 -0.20 -11.25
N SER A 216 -20.03 0.18 -12.30
CA SER A 216 -19.02 -0.61 -12.99
C SER A 216 -17.64 0.04 -12.90
N LEU A 217 -16.58 -0.72 -13.14
CA LEU A 217 -15.22 -0.17 -13.32
C LEU A 217 -15.13 0.85 -14.47
N LEU A 218 -16.02 0.74 -15.46
CA LEU A 218 -16.13 1.72 -16.55
C LEU A 218 -16.67 3.08 -16.09
N ASP A 219 -17.30 3.15 -14.91
CA ASP A 219 -17.77 4.40 -14.32
C ASP A 219 -16.67 5.16 -13.57
N THR A 220 -15.47 4.57 -13.43
CA THR A 220 -14.30 5.24 -12.86
C THR A 220 -13.97 6.51 -13.62
N LYS A 221 -13.74 7.60 -12.91
CA LYS A 221 -13.49 8.93 -13.49
C LYS A 221 -12.30 9.60 -12.85
N LEU A 222 -11.51 10.28 -13.65
CA LEU A 222 -10.51 11.22 -13.15
C LEU A 222 -11.20 12.53 -12.78
N VAL A 223 -11.05 12.93 -11.52
CA VAL A 223 -11.50 14.23 -11.02
C VAL A 223 -10.28 15.13 -10.84
N LYS A 224 -10.24 16.24 -11.57
CA LYS A 224 -9.19 17.26 -11.40
C LYS A 224 -9.56 18.16 -10.22
N GLY A 225 -9.15 17.75 -9.02
CA GLY A 225 -9.50 18.42 -7.78
C GLY A 225 -9.31 17.50 -6.58
N VAL A 226 -9.87 17.89 -5.45
CA VAL A 226 -9.82 17.11 -4.20
C VAL A 226 -11.15 16.39 -3.98
N ILE A 227 -11.10 15.12 -3.64
CA ILE A 227 -12.27 14.33 -3.23
C ILE A 227 -12.19 14.13 -1.73
N LEU A 228 -13.18 14.66 -1.02
CA LEU A 228 -13.35 14.45 0.41
C LEU A 228 -14.43 13.39 0.62
N ASP A 229 -14.10 12.32 1.36
CA ASP A 229 -15.08 11.30 1.77
C ASP A 229 -15.87 11.79 2.97
N LYS A 230 -16.59 12.89 2.75
CA LYS A 230 -17.45 13.55 3.72
C LYS A 230 -18.73 14.04 3.04
N GLU A 231 -19.80 14.07 3.79
CA GLU A 231 -21.07 14.63 3.35
C GLU A 231 -21.27 16.05 3.91
N VAL A 232 -22.21 16.78 3.31
CA VAL A 232 -22.64 18.07 3.87
C VAL A 232 -23.28 17.85 5.25
N VAL A 233 -22.95 18.71 6.19
CA VAL A 233 -23.34 18.55 7.61
C VAL A 233 -24.87 18.58 7.77
N HIS A 234 -25.57 19.43 7.01
CA HIS A 234 -27.03 19.54 7.11
C HIS A 234 -27.73 19.28 5.77
N PRO A 235 -28.84 18.49 5.73
CA PRO A 235 -29.53 18.14 4.49
C PRO A 235 -30.10 19.33 3.70
N ALA A 236 -30.41 20.45 4.36
CA ALA A 236 -30.91 21.67 3.72
C ALA A 236 -29.81 22.47 3.00
N MET A 237 -28.53 22.17 3.21
CA MET A 237 -27.44 22.85 2.54
C MET A 237 -27.39 22.47 1.05
N PRO A 238 -26.98 23.41 0.16
CA PRO A 238 -26.81 23.14 -1.26
C PRO A 238 -25.77 22.05 -1.51
N ARG A 239 -26.16 21.04 -2.30
CA ARG A 239 -25.22 19.96 -2.69
C ARG A 239 -24.28 20.34 -3.82
N ARG A 240 -24.50 21.50 -4.47
CA ARG A 240 -23.67 22.01 -5.55
C ARG A 240 -23.53 23.52 -5.43
N VAL A 241 -22.30 23.97 -5.37
CA VAL A 241 -21.94 25.39 -5.36
C VAL A 241 -21.01 25.66 -6.54
N VAL A 242 -21.38 26.63 -7.37
CA VAL A 242 -20.60 27.07 -8.54
C VAL A 242 -19.82 28.33 -8.15
N GLY A 243 -18.53 28.39 -8.51
CA GLY A 243 -17.67 29.53 -8.15
C GLY A 243 -17.43 29.59 -6.65
N ALA A 244 -17.17 28.43 -6.03
CA ALA A 244 -16.99 28.31 -4.60
C ALA A 244 -15.80 29.14 -4.09
N ARG A 245 -16.03 29.89 -3.01
CA ARG A 245 -15.01 30.53 -2.19
C ARG A 245 -14.93 29.73 -0.89
N ILE A 246 -13.87 28.94 -0.77
CA ILE A 246 -13.74 27.93 0.28
C ILE A 246 -12.94 28.50 1.43
N ALA A 247 -13.52 28.49 2.65
CA ALA A 247 -12.79 28.69 3.88
C ALA A 247 -12.33 27.34 4.44
N LEU A 248 -11.03 27.23 4.70
CA LEU A 248 -10.43 26.05 5.36
C LEU A 248 -10.21 26.39 6.84
N LEU A 249 -10.79 25.63 7.72
CA LEU A 249 -10.74 25.87 9.16
C LEU A 249 -10.08 24.70 9.88
N ASP A 250 -9.11 25.01 10.73
CA ASP A 250 -8.49 24.08 11.69
C ASP A 250 -9.07 24.27 13.11
N ALA A 251 -9.91 25.26 13.29
CA ALA A 251 -10.64 25.52 14.53
C ALA A 251 -12.02 24.85 14.50
N PRO A 252 -12.52 24.34 15.64
CA PRO A 252 -13.87 23.78 15.71
C PRO A 252 -14.92 24.87 15.50
N LEU A 253 -16.04 24.51 14.86
CA LEU A 253 -17.24 25.31 14.76
C LEU A 253 -18.30 24.74 15.70
N GLU A 254 -17.90 24.47 16.92
CA GLU A 254 -18.73 23.94 18.00
C GLU A 254 -18.38 24.64 19.31
N ILE A 255 -19.23 24.50 20.29
CA ILE A 255 -18.96 25.01 21.60
C ILE A 255 -18.04 24.05 22.33
N GLU A 256 -16.80 24.49 22.58
CA GLU A 256 -15.82 23.68 23.29
C GLU A 256 -16.22 23.47 24.74
N LYS A 257 -16.26 22.22 25.18
CA LYS A 257 -16.39 21.91 26.61
C LYS A 257 -15.09 22.30 27.32
N PRO A 258 -15.17 22.89 28.52
CA PRO A 258 -13.98 23.22 29.31
C PRO A 258 -13.19 21.95 29.61
N GLU A 259 -11.85 22.03 29.62
CA GLU A 259 -10.94 20.91 29.96
C GLU A 259 -11.16 20.36 31.37
N ILE A 260 -11.83 21.12 32.24
CA ILE A 260 -12.19 20.71 33.62
C ILE A 260 -13.66 20.41 33.63
N ASP A 261 -14.06 19.27 34.20
CA ASP A 261 -15.47 18.92 34.46
C ASP A 261 -16.13 20.00 35.31
N ALA A 262 -16.77 20.95 34.67
CA ALA A 262 -17.52 22.02 35.32
C ALA A 262 -19.02 21.73 35.19
N GLU A 263 -19.71 21.53 36.30
CA GLU A 263 -21.18 21.48 36.36
C GLU A 263 -21.74 22.89 36.58
N ILE A 264 -22.53 23.35 35.62
CA ILE A 264 -23.32 24.57 35.78
C ILE A 264 -24.71 24.13 36.23
N ARG A 265 -25.09 24.44 37.51
CA ARG A 265 -26.41 24.17 38.04
C ARG A 265 -27.27 25.40 37.89
N ILE A 266 -28.21 25.37 36.96
CA ILE A 266 -29.17 26.44 36.71
C ILE A 266 -30.48 26.08 37.40
N SER A 267 -30.90 26.87 38.41
CA SER A 267 -32.11 26.64 39.18
C SER A 267 -33.33 27.39 38.65
N ASP A 268 -33.10 28.40 37.80
CA ASP A 268 -34.18 29.27 37.27
C ASP A 268 -34.26 29.07 35.73
N PRO A 269 -35.46 28.74 35.21
CA PRO A 269 -35.67 28.56 33.77
C PRO A 269 -35.30 29.79 32.91
N THR A 270 -35.31 30.97 33.48
CA THR A 270 -34.96 32.22 32.78
C THR A 270 -33.45 32.27 32.45
N TYR A 271 -32.59 31.78 33.33
CA TYR A 271 -31.16 31.69 33.10
C TYR A 271 -30.81 30.59 32.12
N MET A 272 -31.56 29.49 32.10
CA MET A 272 -31.39 28.43 31.12
C MET A 272 -31.62 28.96 29.71
N ARG A 273 -32.67 29.75 29.50
CA ARG A 273 -32.94 30.37 28.21
C ARG A 273 -31.81 31.32 27.77
N LYS A 274 -31.32 32.15 28.69
CA LYS A 274 -30.21 33.06 28.40
C LYS A 274 -28.90 32.30 28.07
N PHE A 275 -28.69 31.15 28.69
CA PHE A 275 -27.52 30.32 28.39
C PHE A 275 -27.60 29.78 26.97
N LEU A 276 -28.74 29.24 26.57
CA LEU A 276 -28.96 28.76 25.20
C LEU A 276 -28.88 29.90 24.16
N GLU A 277 -29.42 31.08 24.47
CA GLU A 277 -29.29 32.26 23.62
C GLU A 277 -27.81 32.69 23.44
N GLU A 278 -26.98 32.56 24.49
CA GLU A 278 -25.56 32.90 24.39
C GLU A 278 -24.78 31.87 23.61
N GLU A 279 -25.10 30.57 23.70
CA GLU A 279 -24.56 29.51 22.85
C GLU A 279 -24.84 29.79 21.36
N GLU A 280 -26.10 30.07 21.01
CA GLU A 280 -26.53 30.44 19.67
C GLU A 280 -25.83 31.72 19.18
N ASN A 281 -25.65 32.71 20.03
CA ASN A 281 -24.91 33.93 19.71
C ASN A 281 -23.44 33.67 19.40
N ILE A 282 -22.77 32.74 20.08
CA ILE A 282 -21.39 32.41 19.83
C ILE A 282 -21.25 31.74 18.43
N LEU A 283 -22.11 30.78 18.14
CA LEU A 283 -22.11 30.10 16.84
C LEU A 283 -22.44 31.07 15.69
N SER A 284 -23.42 31.96 15.91
CA SER A 284 -23.78 33.03 14.97
C SER A 284 -22.58 33.94 14.64
N LYS A 285 -21.81 34.33 15.67
CA LYS A 285 -20.57 35.15 15.44
C LYS A 285 -19.51 34.42 14.58
N TYR A 286 -19.39 33.10 14.69
CA TYR A 286 -18.51 32.34 13.80
C TYR A 286 -19.02 32.36 12.37
N VAL A 287 -20.31 32.16 12.16
CA VAL A 287 -20.93 32.24 10.82
C VAL A 287 -20.78 33.64 10.22
N ASP A 288 -21.04 34.70 10.98
CA ASP A 288 -20.90 36.08 10.53
C ASP A 288 -19.45 36.39 10.13
N LYS A 289 -18.48 35.92 10.90
CA LYS A 289 -17.06 36.09 10.61
C LYS A 289 -16.67 35.38 9.30
N ILE A 290 -17.15 34.16 9.08
CA ILE A 290 -16.91 33.42 7.84
C ILE A 290 -17.60 34.09 6.65
N ALA A 291 -18.85 34.53 6.84
CA ALA A 291 -19.59 35.24 5.81
C ALA A 291 -18.95 36.59 5.45
N SER A 292 -18.38 37.31 6.42
CA SER A 292 -17.72 38.60 6.20
C SER A 292 -16.54 38.55 5.24
N VAL A 293 -15.82 37.43 5.18
CA VAL A 293 -14.72 37.19 4.21
C VAL A 293 -15.24 36.73 2.84
N GLY A 294 -16.56 36.58 2.70
CA GLY A 294 -17.24 36.19 1.47
C GLY A 294 -17.14 34.71 1.13
N ALA A 295 -16.78 33.85 2.06
CA ALA A 295 -16.79 32.41 1.88
C ALA A 295 -18.22 31.90 1.75
N ASN A 296 -18.44 30.97 0.81
CA ASN A 296 -19.72 30.31 0.59
C ASN A 296 -19.65 28.78 0.72
N VAL A 297 -18.46 28.26 0.98
CA VAL A 297 -18.21 26.86 1.33
C VAL A 297 -17.20 26.83 2.48
N VAL A 298 -17.43 25.99 3.46
CA VAL A 298 -16.54 25.79 4.58
C VAL A 298 -16.11 24.33 4.65
N VAL A 299 -14.82 24.09 4.79
CA VAL A 299 -14.26 22.79 5.12
C VAL A 299 -13.58 22.92 6.48
N CYS A 300 -14.09 22.20 7.45
CA CYS A 300 -13.60 22.19 8.81
C CYS A 300 -12.94 20.84 9.11
N GLN A 301 -11.72 20.86 9.66
CA GLN A 301 -11.03 19.66 10.09
C GLN A 301 -11.57 19.08 11.39
N LYS A 302 -12.19 19.92 12.22
CA LYS A 302 -12.76 19.57 13.52
C LYS A 302 -14.30 19.54 13.48
N GLY A 303 -14.94 19.40 14.61
CA GLY A 303 -16.39 19.33 14.72
C GLY A 303 -17.11 20.61 14.23
N ILE A 304 -18.31 20.42 13.71
CA ILE A 304 -19.27 21.46 13.35
C ILE A 304 -20.56 21.12 14.09
N ASP A 305 -21.10 22.08 14.84
CA ASP A 305 -22.36 21.93 15.54
C ASP A 305 -23.57 21.93 14.59
N ASP A 306 -24.64 21.26 14.98
CA ASP A 306 -25.84 21.08 14.15
C ASP A 306 -26.77 22.31 14.12
N VAL A 307 -26.43 23.41 14.80
CA VAL A 307 -27.24 24.64 14.93
C VAL A 307 -27.11 25.58 13.74
#